data_5665f6f36862f467a7e510ebf2841b6f
#
_entry.id   5665f6f36862f467a7e510ebf2841b6f
#
_cell.length_a   1.000
_cell.length_b   1.000
_cell.length_c   1.000
_cell.angle_alpha   90.00
_cell.angle_beta   90.00
_cell.angle_gamma   90.00
#
_symmetry.space_group_name_H-M   'P 1'
#
loop_
_entity.id
_entity.type
_entity.pdbx_description
1 polymer ?
#
loop_
_entity_poly.entity_id
_entity_poly.type
_entity_poly.pdbx_seq_one_letter_code
_entity_poly.pdbx_strand_id
1 'polypeptide(L)'
;MKLLVLTAFIAAVASGPLDQQNPEENQWPWQAGKQYNYEVLSHTLAHLPEGAYSGNVFKAQFTVRVKSPGRLQARLENPQNAQVHQKLFSRNEIPSDLKFQPVQNLDKPFEISVSGGRVLQLTLPTTISLPHENLLKGLISALQVDLSTYHLTHDRQDSYDKESKQGVFKKMETDITGDCETLYSVSPVLAEWRRELSRFASEEDPIVITKSKNHGHCHHRVAYHFGVPQGAEWTGTAHKYDEQQFITHSLVSRIIAGKKGPIYKSEMTSSVYVHPHMYGKQKAEVTSYVKIELASVQEDNQPEWQKPEAQRQIKNLFYAMTTKQIAGHDQSSSSSSSSESYEHIQA
;
A
#
# COMPACT_ATOMS: atom_id res chain seq x y z
N MET A 1 21.41 71.92 1.67
CA MET A 1 20.39 70.93 2.06
C MET A 1 19.93 70.19 0.81
N LYS A 2 20.39 68.97 0.58
CA LYS A 2 19.91 68.12 -0.52
C LYS A 2 19.03 67.03 0.09
N LEU A 3 17.76 67.07 -0.28
CA LEU A 3 16.77 66.10 0.16
C LEU A 3 16.86 64.85 -0.73
N LEU A 4 17.27 63.72 -0.13
CA LEU A 4 17.30 62.42 -0.78
C LEU A 4 15.93 61.75 -0.63
N VAL A 5 15.17 61.65 -1.72
CA VAL A 5 13.92 60.91 -1.75
C VAL A 5 14.24 59.45 -2.02
N LEU A 6 14.03 58.61 -1.02
CA LEU A 6 14.15 57.17 -1.07
C LEU A 6 12.84 56.57 -1.57
N THR A 7 12.78 56.21 -2.84
CA THR A 7 11.63 55.47 -3.41
C THR A 7 11.79 53.98 -3.09
N ALA A 8 10.93 53.49 -2.17
CA ALA A 8 10.81 52.06 -1.89
C ALA A 8 10.00 51.37 -3.02
N PHE A 9 10.67 50.52 -3.77
CA PHE A 9 9.98 49.59 -4.69
C PHE A 9 9.39 48.46 -3.87
N ILE A 10 8.09 48.42 -3.70
CA ILE A 10 7.35 47.27 -3.23
C ILE A 10 7.21 46.33 -4.42
N ALA A 11 8.01 45.27 -4.47
CA ALA A 11 7.81 44.17 -5.39
C ALA A 11 6.56 43.40 -4.92
N ALA A 12 5.45 43.60 -5.60
CA ALA A 12 4.28 42.75 -5.48
C ALA A 12 4.66 41.36 -6.06
N VAL A 13 4.94 40.41 -5.19
CA VAL A 13 4.98 39.02 -5.60
C VAL A 13 3.56 38.64 -5.98
N ALA A 14 3.30 38.53 -7.26
CA ALA A 14 2.08 37.95 -7.77
C ALA A 14 2.10 36.47 -7.37
N SER A 15 1.44 36.15 -6.24
CA SER A 15 0.99 34.80 -5.96
C SER A 15 0.01 34.43 -7.07
N GLY A 16 0.46 33.56 -7.99
CA GLY A 16 -0.44 32.96 -8.97
C GLY A 16 -1.64 32.33 -8.23
N PRO A 17 -2.77 32.17 -8.89
CA PRO A 17 -3.95 31.59 -8.27
C PRO A 17 -3.55 30.22 -7.72
N LEU A 18 -3.57 30.07 -6.40
CA LEU A 18 -3.64 28.78 -5.75
C LEU A 18 -4.90 28.14 -6.30
N ASP A 19 -4.73 27.13 -7.13
CA ASP A 19 -5.80 26.31 -7.67
C ASP A 19 -6.67 25.91 -6.48
N GLN A 20 -7.85 26.51 -6.37
CA GLN A 20 -8.81 26.19 -5.30
C GLN A 20 -9.31 24.78 -5.60
N GLN A 21 -8.58 23.77 -5.07
CA GLN A 21 -9.03 22.41 -5.08
C GLN A 21 -10.41 22.37 -4.41
N ASN A 22 -11.38 21.81 -5.12
CA ASN A 22 -12.70 21.59 -4.56
C ASN A 22 -12.53 20.77 -3.26
N PRO A 23 -12.96 21.29 -2.09
CA PRO A 23 -12.75 20.61 -0.80
C PRO A 23 -13.33 19.20 -0.77
N GLU A 24 -14.33 18.90 -1.59
CA GLU A 24 -14.94 17.57 -1.71
C GLU A 24 -14.03 16.57 -2.47
N GLU A 25 -13.25 17.01 -3.45
CA GLU A 25 -12.30 16.14 -4.17
C GLU A 25 -11.14 15.70 -3.28
N ASN A 26 -10.73 16.54 -2.33
CA ASN A 26 -9.65 16.20 -1.38
C ASN A 26 -10.06 15.17 -0.31
N GLN A 27 -11.37 14.92 -0.14
CA GLN A 27 -11.88 13.99 0.87
C GLN A 27 -12.14 12.58 0.32
N TRP A 28 -12.22 12.40 -1.01
CA TRP A 28 -12.44 11.09 -1.60
C TRP A 28 -11.23 10.15 -1.37
N PRO A 29 -11.42 8.88 -1.02
CA PRO A 29 -12.68 8.18 -0.75
C PRO A 29 -13.17 8.29 0.71
N TRP A 30 -12.55 9.11 1.53
CA TRP A 30 -12.74 9.20 2.98
C TRP A 30 -13.54 10.45 3.36
N GLN A 31 -14.78 10.27 3.82
CA GLN A 31 -15.63 11.39 4.24
C GLN A 31 -15.43 11.68 5.73
N ALA A 32 -15.20 12.96 6.09
CA ALA A 32 -15.05 13.38 7.48
C ALA A 32 -16.32 13.07 8.30
N GLY A 33 -16.13 12.66 9.55
CA GLY A 33 -17.21 12.26 10.44
C GLY A 33 -17.78 10.86 10.20
N LYS A 34 -17.17 10.06 9.33
CA LYS A 34 -17.57 8.68 9.07
C LYS A 34 -16.58 7.68 9.66
N GLN A 35 -17.12 6.52 10.03
CA GLN A 35 -16.38 5.33 10.38
C GLN A 35 -16.65 4.23 9.35
N TYR A 36 -15.59 3.64 8.83
CA TYR A 36 -15.61 2.55 7.88
C TYR A 36 -15.09 1.29 8.55
N ASN A 37 -15.85 0.22 8.53
CA ASN A 37 -15.44 -1.08 9.07
C ASN A 37 -15.25 -2.04 7.90
N TYR A 38 -14.06 -2.61 7.80
CA TYR A 38 -13.67 -3.54 6.77
C TYR A 38 -13.36 -4.92 7.34
N GLU A 39 -13.63 -5.96 6.56
CA GLU A 39 -13.06 -7.28 6.76
C GLU A 39 -11.77 -7.41 5.94
N VAL A 40 -10.73 -7.88 6.59
CA VAL A 40 -9.41 -8.07 6.00
C VAL A 40 -9.06 -9.53 5.96
N LEU A 41 -8.61 -9.98 4.79
CA LEU A 41 -8.01 -11.27 4.55
C LEU A 41 -6.74 -11.07 3.75
N SER A 42 -5.61 -11.59 4.25
CA SER A 42 -4.39 -11.62 3.45
C SER A 42 -3.66 -12.95 3.60
N HIS A 43 -2.89 -13.30 2.60
CA HIS A 43 -1.97 -14.42 2.69
C HIS A 43 -0.68 -14.12 1.94
N THR A 44 0.41 -14.65 2.45
CA THR A 44 1.71 -14.66 1.77
C THR A 44 2.22 -16.08 1.74
N LEU A 45 2.40 -16.61 0.55
CA LEU A 45 2.72 -18.01 0.30
C LEU A 45 3.93 -18.12 -0.61
N ALA A 46 4.88 -18.96 -0.21
CA ALA A 46 5.96 -19.44 -1.06
C ALA A 46 5.56 -20.78 -1.68
N HIS A 47 5.89 -20.95 -2.94
CA HIS A 47 5.68 -22.20 -3.69
C HIS A 47 6.94 -22.56 -4.46
N LEU A 48 7.36 -23.81 -4.33
CA LEU A 48 8.39 -24.45 -5.16
C LEU A 48 7.73 -25.42 -6.11
N PRO A 49 8.27 -25.60 -7.33
CA PRO A 49 7.78 -26.64 -8.24
C PRO A 49 7.78 -28.00 -7.54
N GLU A 50 6.72 -28.77 -7.70
CA GLU A 50 6.53 -30.08 -7.03
C GLU A 50 6.43 -30.02 -5.49
N GLY A 51 6.50 -28.81 -4.91
CA GLY A 51 6.41 -28.59 -3.48
C GLY A 51 4.98 -28.20 -3.03
N ALA A 52 4.85 -28.07 -1.70
CA ALA A 52 3.65 -27.50 -1.10
C ALA A 52 3.70 -25.97 -1.08
N TYR A 53 2.53 -25.33 -1.06
CA TYR A 53 2.40 -23.93 -0.66
C TYR A 53 2.68 -23.80 0.83
N SER A 54 3.59 -22.93 1.20
CA SER A 54 3.97 -22.69 2.60
C SER A 54 3.93 -21.21 2.89
N GLY A 55 3.35 -20.83 4.02
CA GLY A 55 3.29 -19.42 4.41
C GLY A 55 2.24 -19.14 5.48
N ASN A 56 1.68 -17.97 5.41
CA ASN A 56 0.75 -17.46 6.43
C ASN A 56 -0.54 -16.92 5.80
N VAL A 57 -1.63 -17.11 6.53
CA VAL A 57 -2.93 -16.45 6.29
C VAL A 57 -3.23 -15.56 7.48
N PHE A 58 -3.57 -14.31 7.21
CA PHE A 58 -3.94 -13.31 8.20
C PHE A 58 -5.38 -12.85 7.98
N LYS A 59 -6.13 -12.66 9.05
CA LYS A 59 -7.46 -12.05 9.04
C LYS A 59 -7.65 -11.09 10.21
N ALA A 60 -8.42 -10.04 9.99
CA ALA A 60 -8.78 -9.05 11.00
C ALA A 60 -10.02 -8.26 10.57
N GLN A 61 -10.60 -7.50 11.48
CA GLN A 61 -11.45 -6.36 11.17
C GLN A 61 -10.58 -5.11 11.16
N PHE A 62 -10.79 -4.22 10.20
CA PHE A 62 -10.04 -2.98 10.06
C PHE A 62 -11.00 -1.81 10.11
N THR A 63 -10.92 -1.06 11.20
CA THR A 63 -11.77 0.11 11.44
C THR A 63 -10.98 1.37 11.12
N VAL A 64 -11.55 2.23 10.25
CA VAL A 64 -11.01 3.53 9.86
C VAL A 64 -12.00 4.62 10.23
N ARG A 65 -11.58 5.60 11.01
CA ARG A 65 -12.36 6.74 11.46
C ARG A 65 -11.79 8.03 10.88
N VAL A 66 -12.62 8.78 10.17
CA VAL A 66 -12.20 10.01 9.50
C VAL A 66 -12.47 11.21 10.42
N LYS A 67 -11.45 11.65 11.14
CA LYS A 67 -11.58 12.72 12.14
C LYS A 67 -11.62 14.12 11.54
N SER A 68 -10.92 14.30 10.45
CA SER A 68 -10.92 15.55 9.67
C SER A 68 -10.43 15.25 8.25
N PRO A 69 -10.60 16.16 7.29
CA PRO A 69 -10.03 16.00 5.97
C PRO A 69 -8.53 15.70 6.06
N GLY A 70 -8.10 14.61 5.42
CA GLY A 70 -6.70 14.19 5.40
C GLY A 70 -6.17 13.50 6.65
N ARG A 71 -6.97 13.34 7.73
CA ARG A 71 -6.55 12.67 8.96
C ARG A 71 -7.47 11.52 9.33
N LEU A 72 -6.93 10.31 9.27
CA LEU A 72 -7.62 9.08 9.61
C LEU A 72 -7.02 8.49 10.89
N GLN A 73 -7.88 7.99 11.77
CA GLN A 73 -7.50 7.06 12.81
C GLN A 73 -7.87 5.65 12.39
N ALA A 74 -6.98 4.69 12.57
CA ALA A 74 -7.19 3.32 12.15
C ALA A 74 -6.81 2.33 13.25
N ARG A 75 -7.46 1.16 13.26
CA ARG A 75 -7.19 0.07 14.20
C ARG A 75 -7.56 -1.26 13.57
N LEU A 76 -6.75 -2.28 13.84
CA LEU A 76 -7.12 -3.67 13.60
C LEU A 76 -7.82 -4.25 14.82
N GLU A 77 -8.90 -4.96 14.62
CA GLU A 77 -9.64 -5.67 15.66
C GLU A 77 -9.58 -7.16 15.39
N ASN A 78 -9.37 -7.93 16.46
CA ASN A 78 -9.26 -9.38 16.40
C ASN A 78 -8.25 -9.89 15.33
N PRO A 79 -7.02 -9.33 15.28
CA PRO A 79 -6.02 -9.80 14.33
C PRO A 79 -5.61 -11.24 14.65
N GLN A 80 -5.69 -12.10 13.65
CA GLN A 80 -5.38 -13.52 13.75
C GLN A 80 -4.51 -13.97 12.58
N ASN A 81 -3.62 -14.91 12.85
CA ASN A 81 -2.72 -15.50 11.88
C ASN A 81 -2.77 -17.03 11.95
N ALA A 82 -2.64 -17.69 10.80
CA ALA A 82 -2.53 -19.14 10.70
C ALA A 82 -1.41 -19.51 9.72
N GLN A 83 -0.67 -20.57 10.02
CA GLN A 83 0.31 -21.12 9.10
C GLN A 83 -0.36 -22.08 8.12
N VAL A 84 0.09 -22.04 6.88
CA VAL A 84 -0.36 -22.92 5.79
C VAL A 84 0.81 -23.76 5.32
N HIS A 85 0.57 -25.05 5.14
CA HIS A 85 1.46 -25.97 4.44
C HIS A 85 0.61 -27.00 3.71
N GLN A 86 0.29 -26.75 2.45
CA GLN A 86 -0.63 -27.58 1.67
C GLN A 86 -0.19 -27.71 0.22
N LYS A 87 -0.48 -28.86 -0.41
CA LYS A 87 -0.14 -29.12 -1.82
C LYS A 87 -0.93 -28.25 -2.78
N LEU A 88 -2.16 -27.91 -2.44
CA LEU A 88 -3.04 -27.05 -3.23
C LEU A 88 -3.53 -25.91 -2.35
N PHE A 89 -3.57 -24.71 -2.89
CA PHE A 89 -4.13 -23.54 -2.23
C PHE A 89 -4.93 -22.71 -3.22
N SER A 90 -6.18 -22.38 -2.86
CA SER A 90 -7.02 -21.47 -3.63
C SER A 90 -7.02 -20.08 -2.99
N ARG A 91 -6.93 -19.04 -3.80
CA ARG A 91 -7.03 -17.65 -3.33
C ARG A 91 -8.39 -17.33 -2.69
N ASN A 92 -9.44 -17.97 -3.18
CA ASN A 92 -10.81 -17.66 -2.81
C ASN A 92 -11.34 -18.56 -1.68
N GLU A 93 -10.70 -19.68 -1.44
CA GLU A 93 -11.15 -20.68 -0.46
C GLU A 93 -10.03 -20.93 0.55
N ILE A 94 -10.20 -20.34 1.73
CA ILE A 94 -9.29 -20.63 2.84
C ILE A 94 -9.67 -21.98 3.42
N PRO A 95 -8.70 -22.90 3.62
CA PRO A 95 -8.96 -24.16 4.24
C PRO A 95 -9.63 -23.99 5.61
N SER A 96 -10.71 -24.73 5.84
CA SER A 96 -11.51 -24.62 7.08
C SER A 96 -10.79 -25.20 8.31
N ASP A 97 -9.75 -25.98 8.10
CA ASP A 97 -8.96 -26.64 9.13
C ASP A 97 -7.80 -25.79 9.68
N LEU A 98 -7.63 -24.57 9.17
CA LEU A 98 -6.56 -23.66 9.63
C LEU A 98 -6.78 -23.24 11.08
N LYS A 99 -5.72 -23.42 11.88
CA LYS A 99 -5.70 -23.01 13.28
C LYS A 99 -5.22 -21.57 13.42
N PHE A 100 -6.16 -20.66 13.51
CA PHE A 100 -5.86 -19.25 13.73
C PHE A 100 -5.45 -18.98 15.17
N GLN A 101 -4.39 -18.18 15.34
CA GLN A 101 -3.88 -17.70 16.63
C GLN A 101 -3.97 -16.17 16.67
N PRO A 102 -4.32 -15.58 17.83
CA PRO A 102 -4.31 -14.13 17.99
C PRO A 102 -2.91 -13.55 17.76
N VAL A 103 -2.86 -12.38 17.08
CA VAL A 103 -1.63 -11.61 16.92
C VAL A 103 -1.61 -10.50 17.97
N GLN A 104 -0.58 -10.51 18.82
CA GLN A 104 -0.45 -9.54 19.90
C GLN A 104 0.08 -8.19 19.42
N ASN A 105 -0.28 -7.10 20.12
CA ASN A 105 0.22 -5.73 19.90
C ASN A 105 -0.11 -5.11 18.54
N LEU A 106 -1.02 -5.68 17.75
CA LEU A 106 -1.43 -5.16 16.46
C LEU A 106 -2.80 -4.47 16.51
N ASP A 107 -3.46 -4.48 17.66
CA ASP A 107 -4.78 -3.92 17.93
C ASP A 107 -4.74 -2.45 18.39
N LYS A 108 -3.57 -1.88 18.53
CA LYS A 108 -3.41 -0.48 18.97
C LYS A 108 -3.77 0.50 17.86
N PRO A 109 -4.45 1.62 18.18
CA PRO A 109 -4.77 2.64 17.20
C PRO A 109 -3.52 3.34 16.66
N PHE A 110 -3.60 3.73 15.38
CA PHE A 110 -2.57 4.48 14.68
C PHE A 110 -3.21 5.52 13.76
N GLU A 111 -2.41 6.44 13.23
CA GLU A 111 -2.90 7.49 12.35
C GLU A 111 -2.35 7.35 10.92
N ILE A 112 -3.19 7.73 9.97
CA ILE A 112 -2.87 7.79 8.54
C ILE A 112 -3.15 9.22 8.06
N SER A 113 -2.15 9.87 7.49
CA SER A 113 -2.34 11.14 6.79
C SER A 113 -2.51 10.87 5.31
N VAL A 114 -3.56 11.41 4.71
CA VAL A 114 -3.90 11.21 3.30
C VAL A 114 -4.19 12.54 2.61
N SER A 115 -4.04 12.57 1.30
CA SER A 115 -4.47 13.68 0.45
C SER A 115 -5.01 13.12 -0.86
N GLY A 116 -6.29 13.37 -1.16
CA GLY A 116 -6.93 12.88 -2.38
C GLY A 116 -6.84 11.36 -2.56
N GLY A 117 -6.88 10.59 -1.47
CA GLY A 117 -6.75 9.13 -1.48
C GLY A 117 -5.31 8.61 -1.49
N ARG A 118 -4.30 9.49 -1.66
CA ARG A 118 -2.89 9.15 -1.53
C ARG A 118 -2.45 9.18 -0.07
N VAL A 119 -1.73 8.16 0.37
CA VAL A 119 -1.13 8.11 1.71
C VAL A 119 0.13 8.98 1.73
N LEU A 120 0.21 9.89 2.69
CA LEU A 120 1.35 10.78 2.88
C LEU A 120 2.27 10.29 4.01
N GLN A 121 1.67 9.78 5.09
CA GLN A 121 2.39 9.41 6.30
C GLN A 121 1.58 8.44 7.15
N LEU A 122 2.28 7.55 7.83
CA LEU A 122 1.75 6.74 8.93
C LEU A 122 2.37 7.20 10.24
N THR A 123 1.57 7.22 11.31
CA THR A 123 2.06 7.43 12.68
C THR A 123 1.71 6.20 13.49
N LEU A 124 2.69 5.35 13.74
CA LEU A 124 2.55 4.06 14.39
C LEU A 124 3.08 4.08 15.83
N PRO A 125 2.51 3.28 16.75
CA PRO A 125 3.12 3.01 18.05
C PRO A 125 4.54 2.45 17.89
N THR A 126 5.48 2.88 18.71
CA THR A 126 6.86 2.35 18.70
C THR A 126 6.95 0.87 19.08
N THR A 127 5.92 0.34 19.74
CA THR A 127 5.81 -1.08 20.11
C THR A 127 5.48 -2.02 18.94
N ILE A 128 5.12 -1.48 17.76
CA ILE A 128 4.85 -2.29 16.58
C ILE A 128 6.16 -2.81 16.00
N SER A 129 6.26 -4.12 15.87
CA SER A 129 7.42 -4.80 15.27
C SER A 129 7.50 -4.54 13.76
N LEU A 130 8.69 -4.68 13.19
CA LEU A 130 8.89 -4.48 11.75
C LEU A 130 8.02 -5.37 10.84
N PRO A 131 7.84 -6.68 11.12
CA PRO A 131 6.90 -7.49 10.34
C PRO A 131 5.45 -6.97 10.41
N HIS A 132 5.01 -6.48 11.57
CA HIS A 132 3.68 -5.91 11.75
C HIS A 132 3.55 -4.55 11.05
N GLU A 133 4.61 -3.71 11.07
CA GLU A 133 4.66 -2.48 10.28
C GLU A 133 4.49 -2.77 8.78
N ASN A 134 5.24 -3.74 8.26
CA ASN A 134 5.15 -4.15 6.86
C ASN A 134 3.75 -4.69 6.51
N LEU A 135 3.13 -5.44 7.41
CA LEU A 135 1.74 -5.86 7.23
C LEU A 135 0.79 -4.67 7.12
N LEU A 136 0.89 -3.69 8.03
CA LEU A 136 0.07 -2.48 7.98
C LEU A 136 0.31 -1.67 6.71
N LYS A 137 1.57 -1.51 6.29
CA LYS A 137 1.90 -0.86 5.01
C LYS A 137 1.24 -1.56 3.82
N GLY A 138 1.23 -2.89 3.81
CA GLY A 138 0.57 -3.69 2.78
C GLY A 138 -0.95 -3.45 2.73
N LEU A 139 -1.62 -3.47 3.89
CA LEU A 139 -3.07 -3.20 4.00
C LEU A 139 -3.41 -1.78 3.53
N ILE A 140 -2.61 -0.80 3.96
CA ILE A 140 -2.84 0.61 3.61
C ILE A 140 -2.57 0.85 2.13
N SER A 141 -1.53 0.24 1.55
CA SER A 141 -1.26 0.30 0.10
C SER A 141 -2.41 -0.26 -0.72
N ALA A 142 -3.09 -1.30 -0.23
CA ALA A 142 -4.25 -1.88 -0.90
C ALA A 142 -5.45 -0.91 -0.92
N LEU A 143 -5.56 0.00 0.05
CA LEU A 143 -6.62 1.02 0.11
C LEU A 143 -6.20 2.35 -0.53
N GLN A 144 -4.94 2.50 -0.93
CA GLN A 144 -4.48 3.73 -1.56
C GLN A 144 -5.02 3.85 -2.98
N VAL A 145 -5.68 4.96 -3.28
CA VAL A 145 -6.16 5.31 -4.62
C VAL A 145 -6.03 6.82 -4.82
N ASP A 146 -5.26 7.21 -5.79
CA ASP A 146 -5.08 8.62 -6.14
C ASP A 146 -5.60 8.88 -7.56
N LEU A 147 -6.83 9.37 -7.66
CA LEU A 147 -7.44 9.77 -8.93
C LEU A 147 -7.21 11.25 -9.27
N SER A 148 -6.36 11.95 -8.50
CA SER A 148 -6.00 13.33 -8.83
C SER A 148 -5.20 13.38 -10.13
N THR A 149 -5.38 14.45 -10.89
CA THR A 149 -4.62 14.68 -12.15
C THR A 149 -3.24 15.29 -11.91
N TYR A 150 -2.84 15.45 -10.65
CA TYR A 150 -1.52 15.91 -10.29
C TYR A 150 -0.50 14.78 -10.41
N HIS A 151 0.70 15.09 -10.89
CA HIS A 151 1.79 14.14 -11.08
C HIS A 151 1.54 13.05 -12.13
N LEU A 152 0.72 13.32 -13.13
CA LEU A 152 0.65 12.46 -14.30
C LEU A 152 2.02 12.45 -15.00
N THR A 153 2.50 11.28 -15.36
CA THR A 153 3.66 11.18 -16.23
C THR A 153 3.25 11.65 -17.63
N HIS A 154 4.02 12.54 -18.22
CA HIS A 154 3.72 13.21 -19.50
C HIS A 154 3.74 12.25 -20.69
N ASP A 155 2.82 11.30 -20.74
CA ASP A 155 2.60 10.53 -21.95
C ASP A 155 1.29 10.99 -22.59
N ARG A 156 1.34 11.40 -23.86
CA ARG A 156 0.23 12.02 -24.63
C ARG A 156 -0.99 11.11 -24.83
N GLN A 157 -1.08 9.98 -24.14
CA GLN A 157 -2.13 8.97 -24.28
C GLN A 157 -3.08 8.86 -23.09
N ASP A 158 -3.01 9.79 -22.15
CA ASP A 158 -3.95 9.77 -21.02
C ASP A 158 -5.35 10.13 -21.50
N SER A 159 -6.24 9.16 -21.46
CA SER A 159 -7.66 9.29 -21.84
C SER A 159 -8.56 9.34 -20.61
N TYR A 160 -8.09 9.96 -19.52
CA TYR A 160 -8.85 10.04 -18.28
C TYR A 160 -9.77 11.26 -18.26
N ASP A 161 -11.06 11.02 -18.13
CA ASP A 161 -12.07 12.04 -17.91
C ASP A 161 -12.34 12.24 -16.41
N LYS A 162 -12.04 13.41 -15.91
CA LYS A 162 -12.22 13.79 -14.49
C LYS A 162 -13.67 13.74 -14.03
N GLU A 163 -14.60 14.19 -14.86
CA GLU A 163 -16.00 14.32 -14.49
C GLU A 163 -16.65 12.94 -14.36
N SER A 164 -16.43 12.07 -15.33
CA SER A 164 -16.94 10.69 -15.29
C SER A 164 -16.11 9.77 -14.42
N LYS A 165 -14.89 10.17 -14.04
CA LYS A 165 -13.86 9.34 -13.40
C LYS A 165 -13.63 8.05 -14.20
N GLN A 166 -13.43 8.16 -15.50
CA GLN A 166 -13.21 7.03 -16.40
C GLN A 166 -12.01 7.28 -17.31
N GLY A 167 -11.35 6.20 -17.70
CA GLY A 167 -10.22 6.27 -18.62
C GLY A 167 -8.96 5.61 -18.08
N VAL A 168 -7.85 5.91 -18.74
CA VAL A 168 -6.54 5.34 -18.46
C VAL A 168 -5.53 6.47 -18.27
N PHE A 169 -4.69 6.36 -17.24
CA PHE A 169 -3.62 7.32 -16.99
C PHE A 169 -2.47 6.64 -16.25
N LYS A 170 -1.30 7.28 -16.26
CA LYS A 170 -0.11 6.84 -15.54
C LYS A 170 0.34 7.89 -14.55
N LYS A 171 0.84 7.46 -13.41
CA LYS A 171 1.46 8.34 -12.41
C LYS A 171 2.52 7.59 -11.59
N MET A 172 3.42 8.34 -10.98
CA MET A 172 4.32 7.79 -9.96
C MET A 172 3.53 7.54 -8.68
N GLU A 173 3.61 6.34 -8.15
CA GLU A 173 2.94 5.94 -6.91
C GLU A 173 3.89 5.20 -5.99
N THR A 174 3.92 5.66 -4.74
CA THR A 174 4.68 5.03 -3.66
C THR A 174 3.81 3.98 -2.97
N ASP A 175 4.27 2.73 -2.95
CA ASP A 175 3.64 1.62 -2.22
C ASP A 175 4.70 0.70 -1.59
N ILE A 176 4.29 -0.51 -1.17
CA ILE A 176 5.15 -1.50 -0.52
C ILE A 176 6.36 -1.93 -1.37
N THR A 177 6.30 -1.79 -2.69
CA THR A 177 7.34 -2.27 -3.61
C THR A 177 8.28 -1.17 -4.08
N GLY A 178 7.95 0.08 -3.80
CA GLY A 178 8.75 1.23 -4.18
C GLY A 178 7.93 2.40 -4.72
N ASP A 179 8.62 3.40 -5.25
CA ASP A 179 8.07 4.57 -5.94
C ASP A 179 8.22 4.36 -7.44
N CYS A 180 7.20 3.82 -8.07
CA CYS A 180 7.24 3.41 -9.47
C CYS A 180 6.03 3.90 -10.26
N GLU A 181 6.21 4.00 -11.58
CA GLU A 181 5.11 4.28 -12.50
C GLU A 181 4.01 3.25 -12.35
N THR A 182 2.78 3.72 -12.18
CA THR A 182 1.61 2.88 -12.02
C THR A 182 0.58 3.27 -13.06
N LEU A 183 0.13 2.29 -13.83
CA LEU A 183 -0.96 2.43 -14.79
C LEU A 183 -2.29 2.27 -14.04
N TYR A 184 -3.13 3.26 -14.14
CA TYR A 184 -4.51 3.25 -13.68
C TYR A 184 -5.46 3.06 -14.86
N SER A 185 -6.41 2.15 -14.71
CA SER A 185 -7.56 2.00 -15.60
C SER A 185 -8.83 2.10 -14.76
N VAL A 186 -9.67 3.08 -15.08
CA VAL A 186 -10.92 3.35 -14.34
C VAL A 186 -12.09 3.16 -15.29
N SER A 187 -13.05 2.33 -14.89
CA SER A 187 -14.26 2.03 -15.68
C SER A 187 -15.49 1.84 -14.79
N PRO A 188 -16.70 1.94 -15.32
CA PRO A 188 -17.91 1.57 -14.59
C PRO A 188 -17.89 0.08 -14.19
N VAL A 189 -18.53 -0.24 -13.07
CA VAL A 189 -18.71 -1.63 -12.64
C VAL A 189 -19.72 -2.32 -13.57
N LEU A 190 -19.40 -3.52 -14.04
CA LEU A 190 -20.29 -4.34 -14.82
C LEU A 190 -21.55 -4.71 -14.01
N ALA A 191 -22.69 -4.83 -14.71
CA ALA A 191 -23.99 -5.09 -14.06
C ALA A 191 -24.00 -6.38 -13.20
N GLU A 192 -23.23 -7.39 -13.61
CA GLU A 192 -23.08 -8.65 -12.86
C GLU A 192 -22.45 -8.45 -11.48
N TRP A 193 -21.43 -7.60 -11.40
CA TRP A 193 -20.73 -7.31 -10.15
C TRP A 193 -21.48 -6.33 -9.24
N ARG A 194 -22.36 -5.50 -9.80
CA ARG A 194 -23.25 -4.64 -9.03
C ARG A 194 -24.14 -5.43 -8.07
N ARG A 195 -24.54 -6.66 -8.45
CA ARG A 195 -25.38 -7.51 -7.59
C ARG A 195 -24.65 -7.97 -6.33
N GLU A 196 -23.34 -8.21 -6.42
CA GLU A 196 -22.52 -8.57 -5.27
C GLU A 196 -22.32 -7.39 -4.31
N LEU A 197 -22.35 -6.17 -4.86
CA LEU A 197 -22.21 -4.92 -4.11
C LEU A 197 -23.53 -4.39 -3.54
N SER A 198 -24.65 -5.07 -3.76
CA SER A 198 -26.02 -4.58 -3.50
C SER A 198 -26.29 -4.12 -2.07
N ARG A 199 -25.46 -4.52 -1.10
CA ARG A 199 -25.55 -4.03 0.29
C ARG A 199 -25.17 -2.54 0.43
N PHE A 200 -24.34 -2.00 -0.47
CA PHE A 200 -23.72 -0.68 -0.34
C PHE A 200 -23.94 0.24 -1.53
N ALA A 201 -24.29 -0.30 -2.70
CA ALA A 201 -24.31 0.40 -3.98
C ALA A 201 -25.70 0.88 -4.40
N SER A 202 -26.61 1.16 -3.46
CA SER A 202 -28.01 1.45 -3.79
C SER A 202 -28.21 2.79 -4.50
N GLU A 203 -27.29 3.75 -4.45
CA GLU A 203 -27.52 5.12 -4.93
C GLU A 203 -26.41 5.68 -5.83
N GLU A 204 -25.24 5.06 -5.91
CA GLU A 204 -24.14 5.58 -6.73
C GLU A 204 -23.70 4.55 -7.79
N ASP A 205 -23.33 5.06 -8.98
CA ASP A 205 -22.65 4.25 -9.99
C ASP A 205 -21.23 3.90 -9.55
N PRO A 206 -20.96 2.68 -9.08
CA PRO A 206 -19.62 2.32 -8.64
C PRO A 206 -18.67 2.23 -9.84
N ILE A 207 -17.39 2.48 -9.54
CA ILE A 207 -16.28 2.37 -10.51
C ILE A 207 -15.34 1.24 -10.11
N VAL A 208 -14.74 0.59 -11.11
CA VAL A 208 -13.61 -0.32 -10.95
C VAL A 208 -12.35 0.43 -11.30
N ILE A 209 -11.37 0.37 -10.40
CA ILE A 209 -10.05 0.93 -10.59
C ILE A 209 -9.07 -0.24 -10.61
N THR A 210 -8.41 -0.45 -11.72
CA THR A 210 -7.31 -1.43 -11.82
C THR A 210 -5.99 -0.68 -11.84
N LYS A 211 -5.06 -1.08 -11.00
CA LYS A 211 -3.70 -0.54 -10.96
C LYS A 211 -2.71 -1.64 -11.33
N SER A 212 -1.79 -1.33 -12.22
CA SER A 212 -0.69 -2.21 -12.58
C SER A 212 0.62 -1.45 -12.50
N LYS A 213 1.56 -1.96 -11.70
CA LYS A 213 2.84 -1.30 -11.44
C LYS A 213 3.91 -1.70 -12.44
N ASN A 214 4.59 -0.70 -12.99
CA ASN A 214 5.74 -0.88 -13.88
C ASN A 214 7.04 -0.82 -13.06
N HIS A 215 7.56 -1.97 -12.67
CA HIS A 215 8.80 -2.07 -11.92
C HIS A 215 10.06 -1.79 -12.77
N GLY A 216 9.92 -1.61 -14.07
CA GLY A 216 11.00 -1.13 -14.95
C GLY A 216 11.18 0.40 -14.93
N HIS A 217 10.22 1.14 -14.37
CA HIS A 217 10.24 2.60 -14.30
C HIS A 217 9.97 3.07 -12.88
N CYS A 218 11.01 3.14 -12.06
CA CYS A 218 10.94 3.50 -10.65
C CYS A 218 11.96 4.59 -10.31
N HIS A 219 11.57 5.54 -9.45
CA HIS A 219 12.52 6.42 -8.76
C HIS A 219 13.23 5.67 -7.63
N HIS A 220 12.50 4.79 -6.95
CA HIS A 220 13.03 3.93 -5.90
C HIS A 220 12.33 2.58 -5.96
N ARG A 221 13.09 1.50 -5.89
CA ARG A 221 12.57 0.13 -5.88
C ARG A 221 13.10 -0.62 -4.67
N VAL A 222 12.22 -1.34 -3.97
CA VAL A 222 12.63 -2.23 -2.88
C VAL A 222 13.36 -3.43 -3.46
N ALA A 223 14.60 -3.66 -3.02
CA ALA A 223 15.38 -4.81 -3.43
C ALA A 223 14.97 -6.04 -2.60
N TYR A 224 14.86 -7.19 -3.25
CA TYR A 224 14.59 -8.48 -2.60
C TYR A 224 15.87 -9.30 -2.57
N HIS A 225 16.43 -9.50 -1.38
CA HIS A 225 17.62 -10.32 -1.16
C HIS A 225 17.22 -11.72 -0.74
N PHE A 226 17.09 -12.66 -1.67
CA PHE A 226 16.77 -14.06 -1.38
C PHE A 226 18.00 -14.83 -0.90
N GLY A 227 18.56 -14.46 0.27
CA GLY A 227 19.72 -15.14 0.83
C GLY A 227 21.04 -14.91 0.09
N VAL A 228 21.10 -13.96 -0.84
CA VAL A 228 22.34 -13.55 -1.51
C VAL A 228 23.14 -12.66 -0.55
N PRO A 229 24.43 -12.97 -0.28
CA PRO A 229 25.26 -12.17 0.61
C PRO A 229 25.34 -10.70 0.16
N GLN A 230 25.37 -9.80 1.13
CA GLN A 230 25.59 -8.37 0.87
C GLN A 230 26.96 -8.20 0.15
N GLY A 231 26.98 -7.48 -0.96
CA GLY A 231 28.19 -7.29 -1.80
C GLY A 231 28.25 -8.17 -3.05
N ALA A 232 27.31 -9.10 -3.26
CA ALA A 232 27.10 -9.65 -4.58
C ALA A 232 26.49 -8.55 -5.48
N GLU A 233 27.04 -8.34 -6.65
CA GLU A 233 26.54 -7.35 -7.63
C GLU A 233 25.11 -7.65 -8.12
N TRP A 234 24.57 -8.78 -7.72
CA TRP A 234 23.23 -9.19 -8.08
C TRP A 234 22.19 -8.56 -7.15
N THR A 235 21.65 -7.45 -7.55
CA THR A 235 20.64 -6.71 -6.79
C THR A 235 19.21 -7.13 -7.11
N GLY A 236 18.98 -8.04 -8.06
CA GLY A 236 17.66 -8.35 -8.60
C GLY A 236 17.02 -7.18 -9.36
N THR A 237 17.73 -6.08 -9.47
CA THR A 237 17.35 -4.86 -10.16
C THR A 237 18.38 -4.64 -11.25
N ALA A 238 18.37 -5.49 -12.30
CA ALA A 238 19.21 -5.23 -13.45
C ALA A 238 18.81 -3.89 -14.05
N HIS A 239 19.63 -2.87 -13.85
CA HIS A 239 19.53 -1.60 -14.57
C HIS A 239 19.97 -1.74 -16.03
N LYS A 240 20.49 -2.90 -16.41
CA LYS A 240 20.91 -3.20 -17.78
C LYS A 240 19.86 -4.09 -18.43
N TYR A 241 19.27 -3.60 -19.48
CA TYR A 241 18.21 -4.23 -20.25
C TYR A 241 18.57 -5.62 -20.84
N ASP A 242 19.84 -5.97 -20.89
CA ASP A 242 20.35 -7.19 -21.52
C ASP A 242 20.69 -8.30 -20.51
N GLU A 243 20.62 -8.02 -19.21
CA GLU A 243 20.86 -9.05 -18.20
C GLU A 243 19.56 -9.77 -17.89
N GLN A 244 19.58 -11.06 -18.02
CA GLN A 244 18.45 -11.94 -17.77
C GLN A 244 17.94 -11.74 -16.35
N GLN A 245 16.68 -11.37 -16.27
CA GLN A 245 16.03 -11.12 -14.98
C GLN A 245 15.80 -12.44 -14.26
N PHE A 246 16.66 -12.77 -13.31
CA PHE A 246 16.46 -13.91 -12.41
C PHE A 246 15.23 -13.73 -11.50
N ILE A 247 14.78 -12.49 -11.33
CA ILE A 247 13.61 -12.15 -10.50
C ILE A 247 12.65 -11.30 -11.33
N THR A 248 11.41 -11.77 -11.42
CA THR A 248 10.31 -11.02 -11.98
C THR A 248 9.33 -10.66 -10.87
N HIS A 249 8.92 -9.40 -10.81
CA HIS A 249 7.96 -8.92 -9.84
C HIS A 249 6.76 -8.30 -10.56
N SER A 250 5.55 -8.64 -10.10
CA SER A 250 4.31 -8.00 -10.53
C SER A 250 3.50 -7.54 -9.33
N LEU A 251 2.88 -6.37 -9.44
CA LEU A 251 1.90 -5.86 -8.48
C LEU A 251 0.69 -5.36 -9.25
N VAL A 252 -0.46 -5.95 -8.94
CA VAL A 252 -1.74 -5.58 -9.52
C VAL A 252 -2.75 -5.38 -8.40
N SER A 253 -3.49 -4.28 -8.45
CA SER A 253 -4.61 -4.02 -7.53
C SER A 253 -5.88 -3.81 -8.31
N ARG A 254 -7.00 -4.29 -7.77
CA ARG A 254 -8.34 -4.07 -8.26
C ARG A 254 -9.20 -3.53 -7.14
N ILE A 255 -9.75 -2.35 -7.34
CA ILE A 255 -10.49 -1.63 -6.32
C ILE A 255 -11.87 -1.29 -6.88
N ILE A 256 -12.91 -1.53 -6.09
CA ILE A 256 -14.28 -1.13 -6.40
C ILE A 256 -14.66 -0.06 -5.39
N ALA A 257 -15.08 1.10 -5.88
CA ALA A 257 -15.42 2.24 -5.04
C ALA A 257 -16.62 3.01 -5.61
N GLY A 258 -17.33 3.75 -4.76
CA GLY A 258 -18.31 4.74 -5.20
C GLY A 258 -17.62 5.94 -5.86
N LYS A 259 -18.23 6.55 -6.87
CA LYS A 259 -17.69 7.78 -7.49
C LYS A 259 -17.46 8.91 -6.47
N LYS A 260 -18.35 9.02 -5.48
CA LYS A 260 -18.29 9.96 -4.37
C LYS A 260 -18.16 9.27 -3.01
N GLY A 261 -18.32 7.97 -3.01
CA GLY A 261 -18.43 7.15 -1.82
C GLY A 261 -17.15 6.39 -1.45
N PRO A 262 -17.28 5.43 -0.53
CA PRO A 262 -16.15 4.68 0.00
C PRO A 262 -15.59 3.65 -1.00
N ILE A 263 -14.46 3.07 -0.63
CA ILE A 263 -13.96 1.84 -1.21
C ILE A 263 -14.82 0.69 -0.67
N TYR A 264 -15.49 -0.03 -1.57
CA TYR A 264 -16.30 -1.20 -1.22
C TYR A 264 -15.48 -2.47 -1.12
N LYS A 265 -14.51 -2.62 -2.02
CA LYS A 265 -13.65 -3.79 -2.09
C LYS A 265 -12.30 -3.41 -2.68
N SER A 266 -11.25 -3.94 -2.11
CA SER A 266 -9.89 -3.87 -2.67
C SER A 266 -9.25 -5.25 -2.66
N GLU A 267 -8.67 -5.63 -3.79
CA GLU A 267 -7.87 -6.84 -3.95
C GLU A 267 -6.50 -6.44 -4.52
N MET A 268 -5.43 -6.81 -3.84
CA MET A 268 -4.06 -6.55 -4.28
C MET A 268 -3.30 -7.87 -4.34
N THR A 269 -2.63 -8.13 -5.45
CA THR A 269 -1.76 -9.29 -5.64
C THR A 269 -0.36 -8.82 -5.99
N SER A 270 0.61 -9.28 -5.22
CA SER A 270 2.03 -9.12 -5.49
C SER A 270 2.65 -10.50 -5.69
N SER A 271 3.28 -10.76 -6.83
CA SER A 271 3.95 -12.01 -7.12
C SER A 271 5.41 -11.77 -7.49
N VAL A 272 6.28 -12.49 -6.82
CA VAL A 272 7.72 -12.48 -7.07
C VAL A 272 8.12 -13.88 -7.54
N TYR A 273 8.67 -13.95 -8.75
CA TYR A 273 9.18 -15.18 -9.35
C TYR A 273 10.71 -15.15 -9.36
N VAL A 274 11.30 -16.19 -8.84
CA VAL A 274 12.77 -16.37 -8.84
C VAL A 274 13.12 -17.50 -9.78
N HIS A 275 13.96 -17.22 -10.78
CA HIS A 275 14.44 -18.16 -11.79
C HIS A 275 15.95 -18.34 -11.65
N PRO A 276 16.46 -19.24 -10.78
CA PRO A 276 17.89 -19.36 -10.52
C PRO A 276 18.71 -19.84 -11.72
N HIS A 277 18.07 -20.49 -12.71
CA HIS A 277 18.72 -20.95 -13.93
C HIS A 277 17.82 -20.73 -15.15
N MET A 278 18.40 -20.23 -16.26
CA MET A 278 17.69 -19.98 -17.52
C MET A 278 16.99 -21.20 -18.10
N TYR A 279 17.56 -22.38 -17.90
CA TYR A 279 17.09 -23.63 -18.48
C TYR A 279 16.49 -24.59 -17.45
N GLY A 280 16.46 -24.21 -16.19
CA GLY A 280 15.91 -25.06 -15.12
C GLY A 280 14.39 -24.92 -14.99
N LYS A 281 13.70 -26.06 -14.74
CA LYS A 281 12.29 -26.08 -14.37
C LYS A 281 12.03 -25.55 -12.94
N GLN A 282 13.08 -25.23 -12.19
CA GLN A 282 12.99 -24.77 -10.81
C GLN A 282 12.69 -23.28 -10.77
N LYS A 283 11.45 -22.96 -10.50
CA LYS A 283 10.96 -21.60 -10.28
C LYS A 283 10.44 -21.51 -8.86
N ALA A 284 10.98 -20.61 -8.06
CA ALA A 284 10.35 -20.27 -6.80
C ALA A 284 9.36 -19.12 -7.02
N GLU A 285 8.20 -19.21 -6.43
CA GLU A 285 7.18 -18.16 -6.45
C GLU A 285 6.86 -17.75 -5.01
N VAL A 286 6.82 -16.45 -4.75
CA VAL A 286 6.24 -15.90 -3.53
C VAL A 286 5.10 -15.00 -3.93
N THR A 287 3.90 -15.35 -3.51
CA THR A 287 2.69 -14.57 -3.79
C THR A 287 2.10 -14.03 -2.50
N SER A 288 1.88 -12.71 -2.46
CA SER A 288 1.12 -12.04 -1.42
C SER A 288 -0.20 -11.57 -2.00
N TYR A 289 -1.28 -11.83 -1.29
CA TYR A 289 -2.63 -11.40 -1.64
C TYR A 289 -3.26 -10.69 -0.45
N VAL A 290 -3.90 -9.57 -0.72
CA VAL A 290 -4.65 -8.79 0.26
C VAL A 290 -6.04 -8.55 -0.29
N LYS A 291 -7.05 -8.87 0.50
CA LYS A 291 -8.47 -8.59 0.22
C LYS A 291 -9.05 -7.80 1.38
N ILE A 292 -9.66 -6.68 1.06
CA ILE A 292 -10.31 -5.79 2.02
C ILE A 292 -11.72 -5.53 1.52
N GLU A 293 -12.73 -5.86 2.31
CA GLU A 293 -14.15 -5.70 1.96
C GLU A 293 -14.86 -4.85 2.99
N LEU A 294 -15.64 -3.87 2.53
CA LEU A 294 -16.42 -3.01 3.40
C LEU A 294 -17.55 -3.81 4.05
N ALA A 295 -17.58 -3.82 5.37
CA ALA A 295 -18.65 -4.46 6.16
C ALA A 295 -19.74 -3.47 6.53
N SER A 296 -19.37 -2.22 6.90
CA SER A 296 -20.33 -1.17 7.25
C SER A 296 -19.72 0.22 7.19
N VAL A 297 -20.59 1.21 7.00
CA VAL A 297 -20.28 2.64 7.15
C VAL A 297 -21.25 3.21 8.17
N GLN A 298 -20.76 4.01 9.10
CA GLN A 298 -21.58 4.65 10.11
C GLN A 298 -21.06 6.04 10.46
N GLU A 299 -21.91 6.87 11.11
CA GLU A 299 -21.48 8.15 11.64
C GLU A 299 -20.49 7.95 12.79
N ASP A 300 -19.40 8.71 12.80
CA ASP A 300 -18.40 8.69 13.86
C ASP A 300 -18.65 9.82 14.87
N ASN A 301 -19.54 9.55 15.82
CA ASN A 301 -19.84 10.46 16.94
C ASN A 301 -19.01 10.16 18.19
N GLN A 302 -18.07 9.23 18.12
CA GLN A 302 -17.29 8.81 19.27
C GLN A 302 -16.04 9.69 19.44
N PRO A 303 -15.54 9.88 20.67
CA PRO A 303 -14.28 10.56 20.91
C PRO A 303 -13.13 9.85 20.17
N GLU A 304 -12.04 10.57 19.92
CA GLU A 304 -10.83 9.99 19.35
C GLU A 304 -10.32 8.85 20.24
N TRP A 305 -9.78 7.80 19.59
CA TRP A 305 -9.06 6.78 20.35
C TRP A 305 -7.84 7.39 21.04
N GLN A 306 -7.59 6.93 22.25
CA GLN A 306 -6.41 7.37 22.99
C GLN A 306 -5.14 6.98 22.21
N LYS A 307 -4.30 7.97 21.95
CA LYS A 307 -3.04 7.75 21.25
C LYS A 307 -2.04 7.02 22.17
N PRO A 308 -1.26 6.09 21.64
CA PRO A 308 -0.11 5.54 22.37
C PRO A 308 0.87 6.64 22.77
N GLU A 309 1.48 6.50 23.95
CA GLU A 309 2.42 7.50 24.48
C GLU A 309 3.64 7.72 23.59
N ALA A 310 4.18 6.63 23.04
CA ALA A 310 5.33 6.67 22.14
C ALA A 310 4.91 6.28 20.71
N GLN A 311 5.19 7.17 19.77
CA GLN A 311 4.85 7.02 18.35
C GLN A 311 6.05 7.36 17.48
N ARG A 312 6.08 6.74 16.28
CA ARG A 312 7.05 7.06 15.22
C ARG A 312 6.30 7.40 13.94
N GLN A 313 6.85 8.33 13.19
CA GLN A 313 6.34 8.74 11.88
C GLN A 313 7.06 7.99 10.77
N ILE A 314 6.29 7.50 9.80
CA ILE A 314 6.76 6.77 8.64
C ILE A 314 6.26 7.51 7.41
N LYS A 315 7.18 8.07 6.62
CA LYS A 315 6.87 8.92 5.46
C LYS A 315 6.71 8.17 4.15
N ASN A 316 6.96 6.86 4.14
CA ASN A 316 6.82 6.04 2.94
C ASN A 316 6.18 4.69 3.29
N LEU A 317 5.63 4.04 2.26
CA LEU A 317 5.02 2.73 2.40
C LEU A 317 5.96 1.57 2.05
N PHE A 318 7.25 1.83 1.77
CA PHE A 318 8.20 0.79 1.39
C PHE A 318 8.33 -0.27 2.46
N TYR A 319 8.45 -1.53 2.04
CA TYR A 319 8.84 -2.59 2.96
C TYR A 319 10.19 -2.26 3.57
N ALA A 320 10.25 -2.27 4.90
CA ALA A 320 11.47 -2.11 5.65
C ALA A 320 12.07 -3.48 5.95
N MET A 321 13.39 -3.58 5.89
CA MET A 321 14.16 -4.80 6.19
C MET A 321 15.07 -4.53 7.37
N THR A 322 15.34 -5.55 8.20
CA THR A 322 16.35 -5.45 9.25
C THR A 322 17.74 -5.67 8.66
N THR A 323 18.75 -5.02 9.21
CA THR A 323 20.17 -5.22 8.86
C THR A 323 20.57 -6.69 8.96
N LYS A 324 19.95 -7.48 9.85
CA LYS A 324 20.18 -8.94 9.98
C LYS A 324 19.59 -9.75 8.79
N GLN A 325 18.57 -9.25 8.13
CA GLN A 325 18.01 -9.87 6.92
C GLN A 325 18.87 -9.58 5.69
N ILE A 326 19.65 -8.49 5.75
CA ILE A 326 20.56 -8.05 4.69
C ILE A 326 21.91 -8.76 4.83
N ALA A 327 22.42 -8.88 6.07
CA ALA A 327 23.63 -9.62 6.37
C ALA A 327 23.26 -11.11 6.55
N GLY A 328 23.33 -11.90 5.49
CA GLY A 328 23.22 -13.37 5.58
C GLY A 328 24.16 -13.90 6.65
N HIS A 329 23.61 -14.66 7.56
CA HIS A 329 24.17 -15.51 8.58
C HIS A 329 25.73 -15.55 8.64
N ASP A 330 26.30 -14.64 9.41
CA ASP A 330 27.58 -14.87 10.08
C ASP A 330 27.63 -14.02 11.36
N GLN A 331 27.41 -14.69 12.50
CA GLN A 331 28.26 -14.56 13.68
C GLN A 331 27.67 -15.28 14.88
N SER A 332 28.40 -16.29 15.30
CA SER A 332 28.43 -16.78 16.65
C SER A 332 28.86 -15.66 17.63
N SER A 333 28.09 -15.52 18.71
CA SER A 333 28.42 -14.97 20.03
C SER A 333 29.12 -13.61 20.13
N SER A 334 28.33 -12.60 20.53
CA SER A 334 28.66 -11.70 21.66
C SER A 334 27.45 -10.83 22.02
N SER A 335 27.11 -10.86 23.31
CA SER A 335 26.08 -10.06 23.96
C SER A 335 26.46 -8.58 23.99
N SER A 336 25.65 -7.71 23.40
CA SER A 336 25.54 -6.31 23.79
C SER A 336 24.23 -5.73 23.27
N SER A 337 23.51 -5.08 24.18
CA SER A 337 22.30 -4.32 23.93
C SER A 337 22.55 -3.22 22.89
N SER A 338 21.96 -3.33 21.71
CA SER A 338 22.02 -2.29 20.70
C SER A 338 20.60 -1.89 20.30
N SER A 339 20.32 -0.59 20.40
CA SER A 339 19.19 0.07 19.79
C SER A 339 19.14 -0.29 18.30
N GLU A 340 18.03 -0.87 17.83
CA GLU A 340 17.81 -1.17 16.42
C GLU A 340 17.73 0.15 15.63
N SER A 341 18.76 0.45 14.86
CA SER A 341 18.74 1.52 13.88
C SER A 341 18.16 0.97 12.57
N TYR A 342 17.08 1.59 12.11
CA TYR A 342 16.47 1.29 10.81
C TYR A 342 17.21 2.09 9.75
N GLU A 343 18.06 1.46 8.97
CA GLU A 343 18.62 2.06 7.77
C GLU A 343 17.70 1.88 6.58
N HIS A 344 17.31 2.99 5.96
CA HIS A 344 16.72 3.00 4.64
C HIS A 344 17.84 2.75 3.62
N ILE A 345 17.83 1.62 2.97
CA ILE A 345 18.78 1.34 1.88
C ILE A 345 18.35 2.21 0.69
N GLN A 346 19.12 3.24 0.43
CA GLN A 346 19.13 3.92 -0.86
C GLN A 346 20.04 3.12 -1.80
N ALA A 347 19.48 2.64 -2.89
CA ALA A 347 20.21 2.12 -4.02
C ALA A 347 20.12 3.10 -5.19
#